data_f26c6a3ea408b47c544c55990241b210
#
_entry.id   f26c6a3ea408b47c544c55990241b210
#
_cell.length_a   1.000
_cell.length_b   1.000
_cell.length_c   1.000
_cell.angle_alpha   90.00
_cell.angle_beta   90.00
_cell.angle_gamma   90.00
#
_symmetry.space_group_name_H-M   'P 1'
#
loop_
_entity.id
_entity.type
_entity.pdbx_description
1 polymer ?
#
loop_
_entity_poly.entity_id
_entity_poly.type
_entity_poly.pdbx_seq_one_letter_code
_entity_poly.pdbx_strand_id
1 'polypeptide(L)'
;MHSLRFFSNAEVAERLAYPQLIEALRIGLAKPCSAPLRNCHALPAQALLLQMPVWQAGVGIGVKLVTVFPGNGARGLPAVAAVFALFDGEDGRPLALLEASELTARRTACSSALAADYLARDDARRLLVVGCGTLAAHMVRAHACVRDYRHIDIWGRDPAKAAALAARLREEGYPARAADGLRAAVEAADCVSCVTTSREALVRGAWLKPGVHLDLVGAFLPSMRETDAPAVARARVVVDTRAGALEEAGDLLQAIAEGAIGREAISTELRDLLSGAGRRGDPGEITLFKSVGYALEDLVAARRVVDNAA
;
A
#
# COMPACT_ATOMS: atom_id res chain seq x y z
N MET A 1 17.27 3.07 33.97
CA MET A 1 17.62 3.21 32.54
C MET A 1 16.66 2.31 31.75
N HIS A 2 15.75 2.84 30.96
CA HIS A 2 14.97 2.02 30.02
C HIS A 2 15.91 1.65 28.86
N SER A 3 16.15 0.36 28.66
CA SER A 3 16.92 -0.11 27.50
C SER A 3 16.10 0.10 26.23
N LEU A 4 16.72 0.60 25.16
CA LEU A 4 16.13 0.66 23.83
C LEU A 4 15.69 -0.76 23.41
N ARG A 5 14.41 -0.94 23.06
CA ARG A 5 13.88 -2.22 22.60
C ARG A 5 14.12 -2.38 21.10
N PHE A 6 14.57 -3.56 20.70
CA PHE A 6 14.63 -3.94 19.28
C PHE A 6 13.53 -4.96 18.99
N PHE A 7 12.85 -4.79 17.84
CA PHE A 7 11.84 -5.72 17.34
C PHE A 7 12.25 -6.22 15.96
N SER A 8 12.43 -7.53 15.84
CA SER A 8 12.66 -8.22 14.57
C SER A 8 11.39 -8.25 13.71
N ASN A 9 11.53 -8.51 12.40
CA ASN A 9 10.37 -8.69 11.51
C ASN A 9 9.39 -9.77 12.01
N ALA A 10 9.88 -10.85 12.62
CA ALA A 10 9.03 -11.89 13.19
C ALA A 10 8.19 -11.35 14.35
N GLU A 11 8.78 -10.62 15.29
CA GLU A 11 8.06 -10.00 16.42
C GLU A 11 7.08 -8.92 15.96
N VAL A 12 7.45 -8.14 14.91
CA VAL A 12 6.54 -7.19 14.28
C VAL A 12 5.33 -7.91 13.68
N ALA A 13 5.55 -9.03 12.99
CA ALA A 13 4.47 -9.82 12.39
C ALA A 13 3.49 -10.36 13.43
N GLU A 14 3.99 -10.87 14.56
CA GLU A 14 3.16 -11.40 15.65
C GLU A 14 2.26 -10.32 16.29
N ARG A 15 2.74 -9.06 16.35
CA ARG A 15 2.06 -7.96 17.03
C ARG A 15 1.16 -7.11 16.14
N LEU A 16 1.26 -7.26 14.81
CA LEU A 16 0.48 -6.49 13.84
C LEU A 16 -0.53 -7.38 13.10
N ALA A 17 -1.52 -7.91 13.79
CA ALA A 17 -2.63 -8.58 13.12
C ALA A 17 -3.42 -7.59 12.24
N TYR A 18 -3.81 -8.01 11.01
CA TYR A 18 -4.39 -7.13 9.99
C TYR A 18 -5.66 -6.40 10.47
N PRO A 19 -6.67 -7.05 11.09
CA PRO A 19 -7.89 -6.34 11.50
C PRO A 19 -7.59 -5.22 12.49
N GLN A 20 -6.71 -5.47 13.48
CA GLN A 20 -6.34 -4.49 14.48
C GLN A 20 -5.50 -3.36 13.91
N LEU A 21 -4.65 -3.65 12.91
CA LEU A 21 -3.85 -2.62 12.24
C LEU A 21 -4.74 -1.74 11.35
N ILE A 22 -5.70 -2.30 10.62
CA ILE A 22 -6.69 -1.53 9.84
C ILE A 22 -7.44 -0.55 10.75
N GLU A 23 -7.88 -1.00 11.93
CA GLU A 23 -8.57 -0.14 12.88
C GLU A 23 -7.66 0.92 13.49
N ALA A 24 -6.42 0.58 13.83
CA ALA A 24 -5.43 1.53 14.31
C ALA A 24 -5.13 2.62 13.25
N LEU A 25 -5.01 2.24 11.98
CA LEU A 25 -4.85 3.18 10.87
C LEU A 25 -6.09 4.06 10.69
N ARG A 26 -7.31 3.51 10.79
CA ARG A 26 -8.56 4.27 10.74
C ARG A 26 -8.57 5.39 11.79
N ILE A 27 -8.16 5.09 13.02
CA ILE A 27 -8.12 6.06 14.12
C ILE A 27 -6.96 7.04 13.96
N GLY A 28 -5.78 6.55 13.61
CA GLY A 28 -4.55 7.34 13.55
C GLY A 28 -4.53 8.32 12.40
N LEU A 29 -4.96 7.88 11.19
CA LEU A 29 -4.98 8.72 9.98
C LEU A 29 -6.05 9.82 10.04
N ALA A 30 -7.10 9.65 10.85
CA ALA A 30 -8.13 10.68 11.04
C ALA A 30 -7.64 11.88 11.85
N LYS A 31 -6.52 11.76 12.57
CA LYS A 31 -5.99 12.80 13.45
C LYS A 31 -4.93 13.67 12.76
N PRO A 32 -4.79 14.95 13.13
CA PRO A 32 -3.71 15.79 12.60
C PRO A 32 -2.33 15.21 12.90
N CYS A 33 -1.42 15.36 11.96
CA CYS A 33 -0.01 14.99 12.10
C CYS A 33 0.87 15.91 11.27
N SER A 34 2.17 15.79 11.47
CA SER A 34 3.19 16.35 10.59
C SER A 34 4.03 15.20 10.02
N ALA A 35 4.00 15.07 8.72
CA ALA A 35 4.78 14.07 7.99
C ALA A 35 5.32 14.73 6.71
N PRO A 36 6.51 15.35 6.78
CA PRO A 36 7.18 15.93 5.61
C PRO A 36 7.36 14.86 4.52
N LEU A 37 7.43 15.32 3.27
CA LEU A 37 7.82 14.45 2.15
C LEU A 37 9.17 13.78 2.46
N ARG A 38 9.32 12.52 2.00
CA ARG A 38 10.56 11.78 2.20
C ARG A 38 11.73 12.48 1.53
N ASN A 39 12.87 12.52 2.21
CA ASN A 39 14.13 12.88 1.60
C ASN A 39 14.71 11.65 0.90
N CYS A 40 15.13 11.82 -0.36
CA CYS A 40 15.77 10.79 -1.15
C CYS A 40 17.20 11.21 -1.46
N HIS A 41 18.17 10.42 -1.01
CA HIS A 41 19.59 10.63 -1.26
C HIS A 41 20.11 9.56 -2.20
N ALA A 42 20.67 10.00 -3.33
CA ALA A 42 21.34 9.10 -4.26
C ALA A 42 22.68 8.60 -3.66
N LEU A 43 22.87 7.29 -3.73
CA LEU A 43 24.10 6.61 -3.35
C LEU A 43 24.82 6.05 -4.59
N PRO A 44 26.09 5.62 -4.49
CA PRO A 44 26.79 4.93 -5.57
C PRO A 44 26.00 3.71 -6.07
N ALA A 45 26.27 3.28 -7.32
CA ALA A 45 25.64 2.12 -7.95
C ALA A 45 24.09 2.18 -8.05
N GLN A 46 23.55 3.37 -8.27
CA GLN A 46 22.10 3.64 -8.34
C GLN A 46 21.32 3.24 -7.07
N ALA A 47 22.01 3.10 -5.95
CA ALA A 47 21.37 2.86 -4.67
C ALA A 47 20.78 4.15 -4.11
N LEU A 48 19.82 4.02 -3.20
CA LEU A 48 19.12 5.14 -2.57
C LEU A 48 19.08 4.96 -1.04
N LEU A 49 19.16 6.09 -0.32
CA LEU A 49 18.75 6.19 1.08
C LEU A 49 17.53 7.10 1.16
N LEU A 50 16.45 6.60 1.72
CA LEU A 50 15.21 7.36 1.96
C LEU A 50 15.05 7.61 3.44
N GLN A 51 14.61 8.82 3.80
CA GLN A 51 14.29 9.23 5.18
C GLN A 51 12.84 9.71 5.21
N MET A 52 12.04 9.12 6.09
CA MET A 52 10.61 9.40 6.21
C MET A 52 10.29 9.79 7.67
N PRO A 53 10.48 11.05 8.05
CA PRO A 53 10.15 11.53 9.40
C PRO A 53 8.64 11.76 9.54
N VAL A 54 8.15 11.60 10.77
CA VAL A 54 6.75 11.82 11.12
C VAL A 54 6.60 12.09 12.61
N TRP A 55 5.62 12.91 12.99
CA TRP A 55 5.20 13.06 14.39
C TRP A 55 3.72 13.36 14.51
N GLN A 56 3.12 12.81 15.55
CA GLN A 56 1.70 13.00 15.87
C GLN A 56 1.52 13.14 17.38
N ALA A 57 0.78 14.15 17.81
CA ALA A 57 0.50 14.37 19.23
C ALA A 57 -0.21 13.15 19.85
N GLY A 58 0.25 12.72 21.02
CA GLY A 58 -0.28 11.57 21.75
C GLY A 58 0.08 10.20 21.15
N VAL A 59 0.88 10.15 20.06
CA VAL A 59 1.37 8.91 19.45
C VAL A 59 2.89 8.81 19.55
N GLY A 60 3.63 9.85 19.14
CA GLY A 60 5.07 9.86 19.20
C GLY A 60 5.72 10.54 18.02
N ILE A 61 7.04 10.40 17.95
CA ILE A 61 7.90 10.84 16.85
C ILE A 61 8.53 9.60 16.26
N GLY A 62 8.63 9.52 14.93
CA GLY A 62 9.25 8.41 14.26
C GLY A 62 10.01 8.77 13.00
N VAL A 63 10.96 7.94 12.62
CA VAL A 63 11.62 8.04 11.34
C VAL A 63 11.86 6.65 10.76
N LYS A 64 11.40 6.42 9.53
CA LYS A 64 11.78 5.25 8.75
C LYS A 64 13.00 5.58 7.89
N LEU A 65 14.02 4.75 8.00
CA LEU A 65 15.18 4.76 7.13
C LEU A 65 15.09 3.55 6.20
N VAL A 66 15.18 3.80 4.89
CA VAL A 66 15.08 2.74 3.86
C VAL A 66 16.30 2.83 2.96
N THR A 67 16.95 1.70 2.73
CA THR A 67 17.99 1.59 1.70
C THR A 67 17.44 0.77 0.54
N VAL A 68 17.74 1.22 -0.69
CA VAL A 68 17.39 0.52 -1.94
C VAL A 68 18.67 0.24 -2.70
N PHE A 69 18.98 -1.03 -2.89
CA PHE A 69 20.15 -1.51 -3.63
C PHE A 69 19.68 -2.42 -4.78
N PRO A 70 19.44 -1.88 -5.99
CA PRO A 70 18.89 -2.65 -7.11
C PRO A 70 19.72 -3.88 -7.50
N GLY A 71 21.05 -3.81 -7.31
CA GLY A 71 21.98 -4.90 -7.63
C GLY A 71 21.96 -6.09 -6.65
N ASN A 72 21.31 -6.00 -5.51
CA ASN A 72 21.33 -7.03 -4.48
C ASN A 72 20.72 -8.37 -4.94
N GLY A 73 19.76 -8.34 -5.88
CA GLY A 73 19.15 -9.56 -6.41
C GLY A 73 20.15 -10.54 -7.02
N ALA A 74 21.21 -10.05 -7.68
CA ALA A 74 22.29 -10.88 -8.21
C ALA A 74 23.13 -11.57 -7.12
N ARG A 75 23.03 -11.10 -5.87
CA ARG A 75 23.75 -11.62 -4.69
C ARG A 75 22.83 -12.44 -3.77
N GLY A 76 21.57 -12.67 -4.17
CA GLY A 76 20.55 -13.32 -3.32
C GLY A 76 20.14 -12.50 -2.10
N LEU A 77 20.41 -11.18 -2.08
CA LEU A 77 20.06 -10.29 -0.98
C LEU A 77 18.81 -9.46 -1.32
N PRO A 78 18.03 -9.03 -0.31
CA PRO A 78 16.91 -8.11 -0.53
C PRO A 78 17.37 -6.80 -1.17
N ALA A 79 16.63 -6.33 -2.17
CA ALA A 79 16.90 -5.03 -2.81
C ALA A 79 16.53 -3.85 -1.90
N VAL A 80 15.63 -4.07 -0.95
CA VAL A 80 15.13 -3.05 0.00
C VAL A 80 15.33 -3.56 1.42
N ALA A 81 15.92 -2.73 2.27
CA ALA A 81 16.01 -2.95 3.71
C ALA A 81 15.57 -1.68 4.43
N ALA A 82 14.92 -1.82 5.58
CA ALA A 82 14.41 -0.68 6.33
C ALA A 82 14.43 -0.91 7.84
N VAL A 83 14.61 0.18 8.57
CA VAL A 83 14.39 0.25 10.01
C VAL A 83 13.48 1.43 10.33
N PHE A 84 12.71 1.32 11.42
CA PHE A 84 11.91 2.39 11.97
C PHE A 84 12.36 2.69 13.40
N ALA A 85 12.74 3.94 13.68
CA ALA A 85 13.04 4.41 15.02
C ALA A 85 11.84 5.15 15.59
N LEU A 86 11.38 4.74 16.77
CA LEU A 86 10.27 5.34 17.51
C LEU A 86 10.79 6.07 18.75
N PHE A 87 10.32 7.30 18.94
CA PHE A 87 10.65 8.14 20.09
C PHE A 87 9.36 8.58 20.81
N ASP A 88 9.48 8.82 22.08
CA ASP A 88 8.42 9.42 22.89
C ASP A 88 8.09 10.83 22.38
N GLY A 89 6.80 11.15 22.30
CA GLY A 89 6.35 12.46 21.81
C GLY A 89 6.41 13.58 22.83
N GLU A 90 6.63 13.28 24.13
CA GLU A 90 6.65 14.26 25.21
C GLU A 90 8.07 14.66 25.60
N ASP A 91 8.96 13.66 25.76
CA ASP A 91 10.32 13.90 26.25
C ASP A 91 11.43 13.59 25.23
N GLY A 92 11.07 13.03 24.05
CA GLY A 92 12.00 12.74 22.94
C GLY A 92 12.92 11.54 23.18
N ARG A 93 12.76 10.76 24.25
CA ARG A 93 13.57 9.58 24.49
C ARG A 93 13.31 8.50 23.45
N PRO A 94 14.32 7.71 23.03
CA PRO A 94 14.11 6.59 22.14
C PRO A 94 13.35 5.47 22.86
N LEU A 95 12.29 4.95 22.22
CA LEU A 95 11.44 3.88 22.76
C LEU A 95 11.80 2.54 22.13
N ALA A 96 11.93 2.51 20.79
CA ALA A 96 12.16 1.27 20.07
C ALA A 96 12.86 1.50 18.72
N LEU A 97 13.55 0.44 18.27
CA LEU A 97 14.00 0.27 16.90
C LEU A 97 13.35 -1.00 16.33
N LEU A 98 12.68 -0.88 15.18
CA LEU A 98 11.98 -1.99 14.55
C LEU A 98 12.60 -2.31 13.19
N GLU A 99 12.79 -3.59 12.87
CA GLU A 99 12.93 -3.99 11.47
C GLU A 99 11.65 -3.62 10.73
N ALA A 100 11.78 -2.91 9.59
CA ALA A 100 10.62 -2.26 8.99
C ALA A 100 10.14 -2.91 7.68
N SER A 101 10.65 -4.07 7.28
CA SER A 101 10.18 -4.77 6.09
C SER A 101 8.76 -5.29 6.28
N GLU A 102 8.53 -6.04 7.35
CA GLU A 102 7.21 -6.58 7.70
C GLU A 102 6.24 -5.46 8.10
N LEU A 103 6.70 -4.47 8.87
CA LEU A 103 5.94 -3.27 9.20
C LEU A 103 5.43 -2.57 7.94
N THR A 104 6.32 -2.31 6.97
CA THR A 104 5.98 -1.63 5.71
C THR A 104 4.99 -2.46 4.90
N ALA A 105 5.20 -3.77 4.76
CA ALA A 105 4.30 -4.63 3.99
C ALA A 105 2.88 -4.65 4.59
N ARG A 106 2.77 -4.83 5.90
CA ARG A 106 1.47 -4.88 6.59
C ARG A 106 0.75 -3.55 6.57
N ARG A 107 1.43 -2.42 6.92
CA ARG A 107 0.77 -1.11 6.94
C ARG A 107 0.30 -0.70 5.54
N THR A 108 1.09 -1.02 4.50
CA THR A 108 0.72 -0.71 3.11
C THR A 108 -0.54 -1.49 2.71
N ALA A 109 -0.57 -2.80 2.95
CA ALA A 109 -1.73 -3.62 2.64
C ALA A 109 -2.97 -3.22 3.46
N CYS A 110 -2.80 -2.85 4.73
CA CYS A 110 -3.90 -2.40 5.58
C CYS A 110 -4.43 -1.02 5.17
N SER A 111 -3.58 -0.09 4.69
CA SER A 111 -4.03 1.18 4.11
C SER A 111 -4.86 0.97 2.84
N SER A 112 -4.42 0.09 1.93
CA SER A 112 -5.17 -0.30 0.75
C SER A 112 -6.51 -0.94 1.11
N ALA A 113 -6.52 -1.87 2.06
CA ALA A 113 -7.76 -2.49 2.54
C ALA A 113 -8.69 -1.46 3.21
N LEU A 114 -8.16 -0.54 3.99
CA LEU A 114 -8.92 0.56 4.60
C LEU A 114 -9.55 1.45 3.53
N ALA A 115 -8.81 1.82 2.48
CA ALA A 115 -9.37 2.56 1.35
C ALA A 115 -10.47 1.76 0.63
N ALA A 116 -10.24 0.47 0.37
CA ALA A 116 -11.22 -0.42 -0.25
C ALA A 116 -12.49 -0.58 0.58
N ASP A 117 -12.41 -0.49 1.92
CA ASP A 117 -13.59 -0.52 2.81
C ASP A 117 -14.56 0.65 2.57
N TYR A 118 -14.06 1.78 2.09
CA TYR A 118 -14.85 2.97 1.72
C TYR A 118 -15.19 3.04 0.23
N LEU A 119 -14.33 2.48 -0.63
CA LEU A 119 -14.36 2.69 -2.06
C LEU A 119 -14.81 1.47 -2.89
N ALA A 120 -14.60 0.25 -2.41
CA ALA A 120 -15.13 -0.94 -3.06
C ALA A 120 -16.60 -1.10 -2.72
N ARG A 121 -17.38 -1.73 -3.64
CA ARG A 121 -18.77 -2.06 -3.39
C ARG A 121 -18.92 -3.03 -2.21
N ASP A 122 -19.98 -2.94 -1.46
CA ASP A 122 -20.24 -3.84 -0.32
C ASP A 122 -20.46 -5.29 -0.75
N ASP A 123 -20.99 -5.49 -1.96
CA ASP A 123 -21.21 -6.80 -2.58
C ASP A 123 -20.03 -7.34 -3.39
N ALA A 124 -18.85 -6.70 -3.31
CA ALA A 124 -17.64 -7.15 -3.99
C ALA A 124 -17.24 -8.56 -3.51
N ARG A 125 -17.05 -9.50 -4.47
CA ARG A 125 -16.74 -10.92 -4.20
C ARG A 125 -15.51 -11.43 -4.93
N ARG A 126 -14.98 -10.65 -5.87
CA ARG A 126 -13.83 -11.05 -6.70
C ARG A 126 -12.69 -10.06 -6.56
N LEU A 127 -11.59 -10.51 -5.93
CA LEU A 127 -10.35 -9.78 -5.82
C LEU A 127 -9.37 -10.30 -6.89
N LEU A 128 -8.75 -9.39 -7.63
CA LEU A 128 -7.57 -9.67 -8.44
C LEU A 128 -6.36 -8.98 -7.82
N VAL A 129 -5.28 -9.74 -7.56
CA VAL A 129 -3.98 -9.16 -7.20
C VAL A 129 -3.04 -9.30 -8.40
N VAL A 130 -2.57 -8.16 -8.90
CA VAL A 130 -1.62 -8.05 -10.01
C VAL A 130 -0.22 -7.84 -9.43
N GLY A 131 0.58 -8.90 -9.45
CA GLY A 131 1.90 -9.00 -8.84
C GLY A 131 2.03 -10.25 -7.97
N CYS A 132 3.25 -10.82 -7.90
CA CYS A 132 3.57 -12.02 -7.11
C CYS A 132 4.76 -11.78 -6.16
N GLY A 133 5.05 -10.51 -5.85
CA GLY A 133 6.09 -10.13 -4.91
C GLY A 133 5.66 -10.29 -3.45
N THR A 134 6.52 -9.88 -2.53
CA THR A 134 6.30 -9.96 -1.08
C THR A 134 4.96 -9.33 -0.66
N LEU A 135 4.60 -8.19 -1.24
CA LEU A 135 3.40 -7.44 -0.86
C LEU A 135 2.10 -8.14 -1.28
N ALA A 136 2.11 -8.98 -2.33
CA ALA A 136 0.90 -9.60 -2.87
C ALA A 136 0.13 -10.46 -1.84
N ALA A 137 0.83 -11.25 -1.04
CA ALA A 137 0.20 -12.04 0.03
C ALA A 137 -0.42 -11.15 1.11
N HIS A 138 0.24 -10.05 1.46
CA HIS A 138 -0.28 -9.10 2.44
C HIS A 138 -1.54 -8.40 1.94
N MET A 139 -1.62 -8.08 0.64
CA MET A 139 -2.84 -7.52 0.02
C MET A 139 -4.03 -8.47 0.17
N VAL A 140 -3.84 -9.75 -0.15
CA VAL A 140 -4.91 -10.74 0.02
C VAL A 140 -5.41 -10.78 1.46
N ARG A 141 -4.49 -10.89 2.43
CA ARG A 141 -4.83 -10.99 3.86
C ARG A 141 -5.55 -9.74 4.38
N ALA A 142 -5.09 -8.56 3.97
CA ALA A 142 -5.68 -7.29 4.41
C ALA A 142 -7.06 -7.05 3.76
N HIS A 143 -7.18 -7.22 2.44
CA HIS A 143 -8.45 -7.05 1.72
C HIS A 143 -9.53 -8.04 2.20
N ALA A 144 -9.14 -9.27 2.54
CA ALA A 144 -10.05 -10.27 3.11
C ALA A 144 -10.59 -9.88 4.51
N CYS A 145 -9.97 -8.93 5.21
CA CYS A 145 -10.48 -8.41 6.48
C CYS A 145 -11.67 -7.45 6.30
N VAL A 146 -11.83 -6.84 5.12
CA VAL A 146 -12.83 -5.80 4.87
C VAL A 146 -13.94 -6.23 3.90
N ARG A 147 -13.74 -7.32 3.15
CA ARG A 147 -14.74 -7.88 2.22
C ARG A 147 -14.67 -9.40 2.20
N ASP A 148 -15.83 -10.05 2.04
CA ASP A 148 -15.97 -11.51 1.86
C ASP A 148 -15.69 -11.88 0.40
N TYR A 149 -14.40 -11.93 0.01
CA TYR A 149 -13.99 -12.34 -1.32
C TYR A 149 -14.12 -13.86 -1.48
N ARG A 150 -15.01 -14.30 -2.40
CA ARG A 150 -15.25 -15.73 -2.73
C ARG A 150 -14.31 -16.23 -3.83
N HIS A 151 -13.65 -15.31 -4.55
CA HIS A 151 -12.67 -15.61 -5.60
C HIS A 151 -11.53 -14.64 -5.48
N ILE A 152 -10.31 -15.16 -5.38
CA ILE A 152 -9.08 -14.39 -5.34
C ILE A 152 -8.19 -14.87 -6.47
N ASP A 153 -8.03 -14.05 -7.49
CA ASP A 153 -7.19 -14.33 -8.64
C ASP A 153 -5.82 -13.66 -8.43
N ILE A 154 -4.74 -14.42 -8.65
CA ILE A 154 -3.36 -13.92 -8.57
C ILE A 154 -2.77 -13.93 -9.96
N TRP A 155 -2.34 -12.80 -10.46
CA TRP A 155 -1.66 -12.71 -11.74
C TRP A 155 -0.24 -12.15 -11.60
N GLY A 156 0.68 -12.71 -12.37
CA GLY A 156 2.05 -12.23 -12.51
C GLY A 156 2.66 -12.60 -13.85
N ARG A 157 3.70 -11.87 -14.28
CA ARG A 157 4.45 -12.17 -15.51
C ARG A 157 5.07 -13.57 -15.51
N ASP A 158 5.32 -14.11 -14.33
CA ASP A 158 5.79 -15.47 -14.12
C ASP A 158 4.62 -16.30 -13.56
N PRO A 159 3.97 -17.15 -14.40
CA PRO A 159 2.83 -17.97 -13.98
C PRO A 159 3.18 -18.94 -12.85
N ALA A 160 4.42 -19.45 -12.81
CA ALA A 160 4.84 -20.36 -11.76
C ALA A 160 4.87 -19.68 -10.39
N LYS A 161 5.33 -18.44 -10.31
CA LYS A 161 5.27 -17.64 -9.08
C LYS A 161 3.83 -17.32 -8.66
N ALA A 162 2.94 -17.04 -9.63
CA ALA A 162 1.52 -16.82 -9.34
C ALA A 162 0.87 -18.08 -8.78
N ALA A 163 1.14 -19.25 -9.38
CA ALA A 163 0.64 -20.54 -8.92
C ALA A 163 1.15 -20.91 -7.52
N ALA A 164 2.45 -20.70 -7.26
CA ALA A 164 3.05 -20.96 -5.96
C ALA A 164 2.45 -20.06 -4.86
N LEU A 165 2.25 -18.76 -5.16
CA LEU A 165 1.61 -17.83 -4.22
C LEU A 165 0.15 -18.23 -3.95
N ALA A 166 -0.61 -18.56 -4.98
CA ALA A 166 -1.99 -19.01 -4.85
C ALA A 166 -2.10 -20.32 -4.05
N ALA A 167 -1.17 -21.25 -4.23
CA ALA A 167 -1.13 -22.51 -3.45
C ALA A 167 -0.94 -22.20 -1.96
N ARG A 168 0.05 -21.38 -1.61
CA ARG A 168 0.31 -20.98 -0.23
C ARG A 168 -0.92 -20.28 0.41
N LEU A 169 -1.58 -19.38 -0.32
CA LEU A 169 -2.77 -18.69 0.17
C LEU A 169 -3.95 -19.66 0.38
N ARG A 170 -4.08 -20.70 -0.44
CA ARG A 170 -5.08 -21.76 -0.21
C ARG A 170 -4.80 -22.57 1.06
N GLU A 171 -3.55 -22.87 1.35
CA GLU A 171 -3.15 -23.51 2.61
C GLU A 171 -3.50 -22.65 3.84
N GLU A 172 -3.49 -21.32 3.68
CA GLU A 172 -3.94 -20.35 4.69
C GLU A 172 -5.49 -20.21 4.74
N GLY A 173 -6.25 -20.91 3.87
CA GLY A 173 -7.72 -20.89 3.84
C GLY A 173 -8.34 -19.87 2.89
N TYR A 174 -7.56 -19.14 2.09
CA TYR A 174 -8.10 -18.19 1.10
C TYR A 174 -8.52 -18.89 -0.20
N PRO A 175 -9.63 -18.48 -0.86
CA PRO A 175 -10.09 -19.07 -2.13
C PRO A 175 -9.26 -18.53 -3.31
N ALA A 176 -7.92 -18.74 -3.26
CA ALA A 176 -6.94 -18.17 -4.18
C ALA A 176 -6.61 -19.14 -5.33
N ARG A 177 -6.45 -18.60 -6.53
CA ARG A 177 -5.97 -19.33 -7.71
C ARG A 177 -5.10 -18.43 -8.59
N ALA A 178 -4.23 -19.04 -9.40
CA ALA A 178 -3.53 -18.30 -10.44
C ALA A 178 -4.51 -17.95 -11.57
N ALA A 179 -4.42 -16.73 -12.10
CA ALA A 179 -5.20 -16.30 -13.25
C ALA A 179 -4.49 -16.70 -14.55
N ASP A 180 -5.23 -17.30 -15.49
CA ASP A 180 -4.70 -17.73 -16.79
C ASP A 180 -4.39 -16.54 -17.72
N GLY A 181 -5.10 -15.41 -17.58
CA GLY A 181 -4.90 -14.21 -18.38
C GLY A 181 -5.31 -12.95 -17.66
N LEU A 182 -4.49 -11.90 -17.79
CA LEU A 182 -4.70 -10.62 -17.07
C LEU A 182 -6.01 -9.94 -17.49
N ARG A 183 -6.27 -9.85 -18.79
CA ARG A 183 -7.47 -9.17 -19.32
C ARG A 183 -8.75 -9.79 -18.76
N ALA A 184 -8.93 -11.07 -18.90
CA ALA A 184 -10.13 -11.77 -18.43
C ALA A 184 -10.28 -11.66 -16.89
N ALA A 185 -9.17 -11.68 -16.15
CA ALA A 185 -9.17 -11.51 -14.71
C ALA A 185 -9.59 -10.09 -14.29
N VAL A 186 -9.12 -9.04 -15.00
CA VAL A 186 -9.53 -7.64 -14.77
C VAL A 186 -11.01 -7.44 -15.09
N GLU A 187 -11.49 -7.94 -16.25
CA GLU A 187 -12.89 -7.82 -16.67
C GLU A 187 -13.86 -8.48 -15.67
N ALA A 188 -13.41 -9.52 -14.97
CA ALA A 188 -14.21 -10.24 -13.99
C ALA A 188 -14.14 -9.64 -12.57
N ALA A 189 -13.07 -8.91 -12.23
CA ALA A 189 -12.78 -8.46 -10.87
C ALA A 189 -13.76 -7.36 -10.38
N ASP A 190 -14.06 -7.36 -9.08
CA ASP A 190 -14.76 -6.28 -8.37
C ASP A 190 -13.76 -5.33 -7.70
N CYS A 191 -12.59 -5.86 -7.35
CA CYS A 191 -11.46 -5.12 -6.83
C CYS A 191 -10.17 -5.61 -7.52
N VAL A 192 -9.35 -4.70 -8.00
CA VAL A 192 -8.05 -4.97 -8.63
C VAL A 192 -6.97 -4.27 -7.84
N SER A 193 -6.09 -5.03 -7.17
CA SER A 193 -4.96 -4.50 -6.41
C SER A 193 -3.65 -4.76 -7.17
N CYS A 194 -2.96 -3.70 -7.57
CA CYS A 194 -1.71 -3.75 -8.30
C CYS A 194 -0.52 -3.47 -7.37
N VAL A 195 0.45 -4.41 -7.32
CA VAL A 195 1.64 -4.36 -6.47
C VAL A 195 2.89 -4.76 -7.24
N THR A 196 3.07 -4.13 -8.39
CA THR A 196 4.17 -4.44 -9.32
C THR A 196 5.22 -3.32 -9.35
N THR A 197 6.36 -3.62 -9.94
CA THR A 197 7.39 -2.63 -10.28
C THR A 197 7.39 -2.29 -11.77
N SER A 198 6.23 -2.39 -12.42
CA SER A 198 6.10 -2.18 -13.84
C SER A 198 6.39 -0.73 -14.23
N ARG A 199 6.96 -0.54 -15.41
CA ARG A 199 7.13 0.77 -16.06
C ARG A 199 6.15 0.95 -17.23
N GLU A 200 5.39 -0.09 -17.52
CA GLU A 200 4.38 -0.12 -18.57
C GLU A 200 3.02 -0.48 -17.99
N ALA A 201 1.97 0.12 -18.52
CA ALA A 201 0.62 -0.12 -18.07
C ALA A 201 0.21 -1.59 -18.29
N LEU A 202 -0.10 -2.28 -17.20
CA LEU A 202 -0.58 -3.67 -17.20
C LEU A 202 -2.11 -3.72 -17.28
N VAL A 203 -2.80 -2.95 -16.44
CA VAL A 203 -4.25 -2.84 -16.42
C VAL A 203 -4.70 -1.75 -17.38
N ARG A 204 -5.67 -2.07 -18.25
CA ARG A 204 -6.20 -1.13 -19.25
C ARG A 204 -7.59 -0.63 -18.85
N GLY A 205 -7.82 0.67 -19.00
CA GLY A 205 -9.10 1.28 -18.71
C GLY A 205 -10.25 0.64 -19.51
N ALA A 206 -10.01 0.20 -20.74
CA ALA A 206 -10.99 -0.50 -21.57
C ALA A 206 -11.48 -1.84 -21.02
N TRP A 207 -10.76 -2.43 -20.04
CA TRP A 207 -11.12 -3.71 -19.41
C TRP A 207 -11.92 -3.52 -18.11
N LEU A 208 -12.01 -2.29 -17.61
CA LEU A 208 -12.67 -1.99 -16.35
C LEU A 208 -14.19 -2.01 -16.51
N LYS A 209 -14.85 -2.87 -15.76
CA LYS A 209 -16.31 -2.88 -15.67
C LYS A 209 -16.82 -1.73 -14.77
N PRO A 210 -18.07 -1.28 -14.93
CA PRO A 210 -18.69 -0.37 -13.98
C PRO A 210 -18.63 -0.91 -12.55
N GLY A 211 -18.37 -0.03 -11.59
CA GLY A 211 -18.35 -0.34 -10.17
C GLY A 211 -17.07 -1.02 -9.65
N VAL A 212 -16.06 -1.24 -10.48
CA VAL A 212 -14.77 -1.81 -10.03
C VAL A 212 -14.01 -0.81 -9.14
N HIS A 213 -13.28 -1.33 -8.17
CA HIS A 213 -12.30 -0.58 -7.38
C HIS A 213 -10.89 -0.93 -7.83
N LEU A 214 -10.07 0.08 -8.15
CA LEU A 214 -8.64 -0.05 -8.42
C LEU A 214 -7.84 0.38 -7.19
N ASP A 215 -6.90 -0.45 -6.76
CA ASP A 215 -5.93 -0.19 -5.72
C ASP A 215 -4.52 -0.28 -6.32
N LEU A 216 -3.84 0.87 -6.48
CA LEU A 216 -2.56 1.00 -7.19
C LEU A 216 -1.46 1.38 -6.20
N VAL A 217 -0.54 0.47 -5.94
CA VAL A 217 0.50 0.62 -4.90
C VAL A 217 1.91 0.56 -5.47
N GLY A 218 2.11 -0.18 -6.56
CA GLY A 218 3.46 -0.52 -7.01
C GLY A 218 4.21 0.61 -7.68
N ALA A 219 3.54 1.55 -8.35
CA ALA A 219 4.17 2.66 -9.08
C ALA A 219 4.39 3.88 -8.16
N PHE A 220 5.42 3.81 -7.31
CA PHE A 220 5.84 4.83 -6.34
C PHE A 220 6.99 5.72 -6.84
N LEU A 221 7.34 5.66 -8.12
CA LEU A 221 8.26 6.56 -8.81
C LEU A 221 7.60 7.11 -10.07
N PRO A 222 7.90 8.34 -10.50
CA PRO A 222 7.32 8.95 -11.71
C PRO A 222 7.49 8.10 -12.98
N SER A 223 8.56 7.29 -13.07
CA SER A 223 8.85 6.42 -14.20
C SER A 223 8.14 5.06 -14.17
N MET A 224 7.40 4.75 -13.11
CA MET A 224 6.65 3.50 -12.95
C MET A 224 5.20 3.69 -13.36
N ARG A 225 4.55 2.58 -13.79
CA ARG A 225 3.15 2.61 -14.21
C ARG A 225 2.52 1.22 -14.13
N GLU A 226 1.35 1.11 -13.53
CA GLU A 226 0.58 -0.13 -13.42
C GLU A 226 -0.69 -0.09 -14.28
N THR A 227 -1.25 1.12 -14.54
CA THR A 227 -2.46 1.30 -15.34
C THR A 227 -2.26 2.37 -16.41
N ASP A 228 -3.14 2.38 -17.44
CA ASP A 228 -3.12 3.41 -18.49
C ASP A 228 -3.91 4.67 -18.10
N ALA A 229 -3.67 5.77 -18.81
CA ALA A 229 -4.35 7.03 -18.56
C ALA A 229 -5.88 6.94 -18.69
N PRO A 230 -6.47 6.16 -19.63
CA PRO A 230 -7.91 5.95 -19.67
C PRO A 230 -8.49 5.32 -18.39
N ALA A 231 -7.76 4.44 -17.70
CA ALA A 231 -8.22 3.89 -16.43
C ALA A 231 -8.30 4.97 -15.34
N VAL A 232 -7.28 5.83 -15.27
CA VAL A 232 -7.23 6.96 -14.33
C VAL A 232 -8.35 7.96 -14.63
N ALA A 233 -8.54 8.34 -15.91
CA ALA A 233 -9.54 9.32 -16.32
C ALA A 233 -10.99 8.85 -16.05
N ARG A 234 -11.24 7.55 -16.06
CA ARG A 234 -12.57 6.97 -15.80
C ARG A 234 -12.87 6.80 -14.31
N ALA A 235 -11.88 6.96 -13.45
CA ALA A 235 -12.01 6.68 -12.04
C ALA A 235 -12.10 7.95 -11.19
N ARG A 236 -12.86 7.89 -10.09
CA ARG A 236 -12.69 8.84 -9.01
C ARG A 236 -11.42 8.51 -8.23
N VAL A 237 -10.47 9.45 -8.25
CA VAL A 237 -9.14 9.27 -7.66
C VAL A 237 -9.15 9.66 -6.18
N VAL A 238 -8.62 8.78 -5.34
CA VAL A 238 -8.29 9.01 -3.93
C VAL A 238 -6.83 8.63 -3.72
N VAL A 239 -6.11 9.38 -2.93
CA VAL A 239 -4.68 9.14 -2.67
C VAL A 239 -4.41 8.97 -1.16
N ASP A 240 -3.29 8.36 -0.81
CA ASP A 240 -2.82 8.34 0.57
C ASP A 240 -2.55 9.76 1.07
N THR A 241 -1.76 10.53 0.33
CA THR A 241 -1.58 11.98 0.50
C THR A 241 -1.44 12.68 -0.84
N ARG A 242 -2.02 13.85 -0.96
CA ARG A 242 -1.92 14.67 -2.17
C ARG A 242 -0.48 15.11 -2.44
N ALA A 243 0.25 15.50 -1.39
CA ALA A 243 1.63 15.92 -1.52
C ALA A 243 2.52 14.80 -2.09
N GLY A 244 2.44 13.58 -1.55
CA GLY A 244 3.18 12.42 -2.06
C GLY A 244 2.76 12.01 -3.46
N ALA A 245 1.46 11.97 -3.73
CA ALA A 245 0.94 11.57 -5.03
C ALA A 245 1.38 12.51 -6.18
N LEU A 246 1.42 13.82 -5.93
CA LEU A 246 1.84 14.82 -6.91
C LEU A 246 3.34 14.85 -7.20
N GLU A 247 4.15 14.15 -6.40
CA GLU A 247 5.61 14.03 -6.57
C GLU A 247 6.03 12.65 -7.08
N GLU A 248 5.30 11.59 -6.70
CA GLU A 248 5.83 10.23 -6.83
C GLU A 248 4.90 9.25 -7.55
N ALA A 249 3.57 9.52 -7.62
CA ALA A 249 2.59 8.59 -8.16
C ALA A 249 2.65 8.48 -9.68
N GLY A 250 3.50 7.60 -10.20
CA GLY A 250 3.76 7.51 -11.63
C GLY A 250 2.52 7.28 -12.48
N ASP A 251 1.53 6.48 -12.04
CA ASP A 251 0.25 6.31 -12.73
C ASP A 251 -0.49 7.63 -12.94
N LEU A 252 -0.52 8.48 -11.90
CA LEU A 252 -1.23 9.76 -11.94
C LEU A 252 -0.43 10.83 -12.69
N LEU A 253 0.88 10.92 -12.43
CA LEU A 253 1.76 11.90 -13.05
C LEU A 253 1.82 11.72 -14.59
N GLN A 254 1.89 10.47 -15.05
CA GLN A 254 1.86 10.16 -16.47
C GLN A 254 0.49 10.45 -17.09
N ALA A 255 -0.62 10.14 -16.39
CA ALA A 255 -1.96 10.49 -16.86
C ALA A 255 -2.16 12.02 -16.96
N ILE A 256 -1.58 12.81 -16.04
CA ILE A 256 -1.54 14.27 -16.12
C ILE A 256 -0.72 14.73 -17.34
N ALA A 257 0.48 14.17 -17.51
CA ALA A 257 1.36 14.53 -18.64
C ALA A 257 0.74 14.19 -20.01
N GLU A 258 -0.08 13.14 -20.09
CA GLU A 258 -0.84 12.74 -21.27
C GLU A 258 -2.12 13.58 -21.47
N GLY A 259 -2.47 14.49 -20.55
CA GLY A 259 -3.66 15.32 -20.60
C GLY A 259 -4.97 14.58 -20.32
N ALA A 260 -4.92 13.39 -19.76
CA ALA A 260 -6.10 12.58 -19.46
C ALA A 260 -6.85 13.07 -18.20
N ILE A 261 -6.13 13.65 -17.24
CA ILE A 261 -6.67 14.31 -16.04
C ILE A 261 -5.85 15.59 -15.75
N GLY A 262 -6.44 16.54 -15.00
CA GLY A 262 -5.71 17.65 -14.41
C GLY A 262 -5.24 17.34 -12.98
N ARG A 263 -4.36 18.18 -12.42
CA ARG A 263 -3.89 18.06 -11.03
C ARG A 263 -5.02 18.18 -10.00
N GLU A 264 -6.08 18.90 -10.34
CA GLU A 264 -7.29 19.08 -9.51
C GLU A 264 -8.09 17.78 -9.32
N ALA A 265 -7.94 16.80 -10.21
CA ALA A 265 -8.56 15.47 -10.05
C ALA A 265 -8.00 14.73 -8.81
N ILE A 266 -6.80 15.12 -8.33
CA ILE A 266 -6.18 14.59 -7.11
C ILE A 266 -6.58 15.49 -5.94
N SER A 267 -7.84 15.44 -5.53
CA SER A 267 -8.42 16.33 -4.51
C SER A 267 -8.74 15.63 -3.19
N THR A 268 -8.95 14.32 -3.22
CA THR A 268 -9.40 13.52 -2.06
C THR A 268 -8.25 12.67 -1.51
N GLU A 269 -8.01 12.77 -0.22
CA GLU A 269 -7.04 11.94 0.51
C GLU A 269 -7.75 10.84 1.30
N LEU A 270 -7.01 9.79 1.68
CA LEU A 270 -7.53 8.70 2.52
C LEU A 270 -8.16 9.23 3.83
N ARG A 271 -7.55 10.24 4.45
CA ARG A 271 -8.09 10.87 5.67
C ARG A 271 -9.47 11.50 5.47
N ASP A 272 -9.79 11.99 4.27
CA ASP A 272 -11.09 12.59 3.96
C ASP A 272 -12.18 11.52 3.95
N LEU A 273 -11.87 10.30 3.50
CA LEU A 273 -12.77 9.15 3.59
C LEU A 273 -13.12 8.83 5.07
N LEU A 274 -12.13 8.95 5.96
CA LEU A 274 -12.29 8.64 7.39
C LEU A 274 -13.18 9.65 8.10
N SER A 275 -13.28 10.88 7.61
CA SER A 275 -14.19 11.91 8.11
C SER A 275 -15.63 11.78 7.58
N GLY A 276 -15.90 10.77 6.75
CA GLY A 276 -17.21 10.51 6.13
C GLY A 276 -17.41 11.21 4.79
N ALA A 277 -16.48 12.07 4.37
CA ALA A 277 -16.50 12.67 3.04
C ALA A 277 -15.96 11.68 2.01
N GLY A 278 -16.65 11.48 0.91
CA GLY A 278 -16.10 10.77 -0.25
C GLY A 278 -16.23 9.24 -0.23
N ARG A 279 -17.12 8.65 0.55
CA ARG A 279 -17.54 7.24 0.33
C ARG A 279 -18.09 7.07 -1.09
N ARG A 280 -18.02 5.85 -1.61
CA ARG A 280 -18.70 5.52 -2.87
C ARG A 280 -20.17 5.93 -2.81
N GLY A 281 -20.61 6.72 -3.78
CA GLY A 281 -22.00 7.18 -3.88
C GLY A 281 -22.81 6.41 -4.92
N ASP A 282 -22.20 6.10 -6.08
CA ASP A 282 -22.81 5.39 -7.19
C ASP A 282 -22.23 3.96 -7.30
N PRO A 283 -23.08 2.91 -7.31
CA PRO A 283 -22.63 1.54 -7.52
C PRO A 283 -21.87 1.32 -8.84
N GLY A 284 -22.17 2.10 -9.88
CA GLY A 284 -21.49 2.05 -11.19
C GLY A 284 -20.19 2.84 -11.27
N GLU A 285 -19.89 3.69 -10.28
CA GLU A 285 -18.67 4.49 -10.26
C GLU A 285 -17.43 3.59 -10.22
N ILE A 286 -16.42 3.91 -11.04
CA ILE A 286 -15.08 3.34 -10.91
C ILE A 286 -14.32 4.17 -9.89
N THR A 287 -13.76 3.53 -8.86
CA THR A 287 -12.93 4.21 -7.86
C THR A 287 -11.50 3.75 -7.96
N LEU A 288 -10.55 4.66 -7.68
CA LEU A 288 -9.13 4.38 -7.69
C LEU A 288 -8.51 4.91 -6.39
N PHE A 289 -7.83 4.04 -5.66
CA PHE A 289 -6.93 4.43 -4.59
C PHE A 289 -5.50 4.34 -5.07
N LYS A 290 -4.71 5.41 -4.92
CA LYS A 290 -3.28 5.42 -5.22
C LYS A 290 -2.48 5.70 -3.97
N SER A 291 -1.62 4.76 -3.60
CA SER A 291 -0.66 4.92 -2.51
C SER A 291 0.78 4.96 -3.04
N VAL A 292 1.56 5.87 -2.49
CA VAL A 292 3.02 5.94 -2.65
C VAL A 292 3.75 5.72 -1.31
N GLY A 293 2.96 5.60 -0.23
CA GLY A 293 3.43 5.35 1.13
C GLY A 293 3.54 6.62 1.97
N TYR A 294 2.84 6.61 3.09
CA TYR A 294 2.73 7.72 4.02
C TYR A 294 3.38 7.40 5.36
N ALA A 295 4.28 8.28 5.84
CA ALA A 295 5.06 8.02 7.05
C ALA A 295 4.21 7.86 8.32
N LEU A 296 3.01 8.46 8.37
CA LEU A 296 2.09 8.30 9.49
C LEU A 296 1.61 6.84 9.63
N GLU A 297 1.44 6.11 8.53
CA GLU A 297 1.07 4.70 8.56
C GLU A 297 2.14 3.88 9.29
N ASP A 298 3.43 4.21 9.05
CA ASP A 298 4.56 3.56 9.70
C ASP A 298 4.58 3.88 11.21
N LEU A 299 4.30 5.14 11.61
CA LEU A 299 4.26 5.56 13.01
C LEU A 299 3.14 4.84 13.77
N VAL A 300 1.93 4.80 13.20
CA VAL A 300 0.77 4.13 13.81
C VAL A 300 1.06 2.63 13.99
N ALA A 301 1.63 1.99 12.96
CA ALA A 301 2.00 0.58 13.02
C ALA A 301 3.08 0.31 14.06
N ALA A 302 4.15 1.13 14.11
CA ALA A 302 5.23 0.98 15.06
C ALA A 302 4.75 1.20 16.51
N ARG A 303 3.90 2.19 16.74
CA ARG A 303 3.29 2.41 18.06
C ARG A 303 2.49 1.18 18.50
N ARG A 304 1.70 0.59 17.60
CA ARG A 304 0.92 -0.62 17.88
C ARG A 304 1.80 -1.82 18.27
N VAL A 305 2.96 -2.00 17.61
CA VAL A 305 3.93 -3.05 17.97
C VAL A 305 4.41 -2.88 19.39
N VAL A 306 4.76 -1.65 19.79
CA VAL A 306 5.29 -1.36 21.12
C VAL A 306 4.21 -1.51 22.19
N ASP A 307 2.99 -1.03 21.96
CA ASP A 307 1.88 -1.14 22.90
C ASP A 307 1.44 -2.59 23.12
N ASN A 308 1.45 -3.43 22.10
CA ASN A 308 1.17 -4.87 22.22
C ASN A 308 2.31 -5.68 22.88
N ALA A 309 3.40 -5.03 23.23
CA ALA A 309 4.55 -5.64 23.89
C ALA A 309 4.64 -5.30 25.39
N ALA A 310 3.76 -4.42 25.87
CA ALA A 310 3.58 -4.09 27.30
C ALA A 310 2.54 -5.03 27.90
#